data_8f19f5094087f7ec415d6b2e2d487570
#
_entry.id   8f19f5094087f7ec415d6b2e2d487570
#
_cell.length_a   1.000
_cell.length_b   1.000
_cell.length_c   1.000
_cell.angle_alpha   90.00
_cell.angle_beta   90.00
_cell.angle_gamma   90.00
#
_symmetry.space_group_name_H-M   'P 1'
#
loop_
_entity.id
_entity.type
_entity.pdbx_description
1 polymer ?
#
loop_
_entity_poly.entity_id
_entity_poly.type
_entity_poly.pdbx_seq_one_letter_code
_entity_poly.pdbx_strand_id
1 'polypeptide(L)'
;MLKKALENILTAKESDQLVSAFDQIGDIIIVRIPDSLISKKKIIGKALLEQVKIANSVFYQSSPVEGDFRTRSLELIAGNNKTETEYKENNCRFIVDVEKAFFSPRLSTERERISNLVNDGEVVVNMFGGVGMFSLLTAKKNHVLFTI
;
A
#
# COMPACT_ATOMS: atom_id res chain seq x y z
N MET A 1 15.64 4.78 8.05
CA MET A 1 16.11 4.30 6.73
C MET A 1 16.07 5.41 5.69
N LEU A 2 14.93 5.92 5.26
CA LEU A 2 14.83 6.95 4.21
C LEU A 2 15.60 8.25 4.51
N LYS A 3 15.47 8.80 5.73
CA LYS A 3 16.22 10.01 6.12
C LYS A 3 17.74 9.87 5.96
N LYS A 4 18.29 8.70 6.28
CA LYS A 4 19.73 8.41 6.15
C LYS A 4 20.20 8.36 4.68
N ALA A 5 19.37 7.84 3.77
CA ALA A 5 19.68 7.82 2.34
C ALA A 5 19.66 9.20 1.70
N LEU A 6 18.91 10.12 2.28
CA LEU A 6 18.73 11.48 1.76
C LEU A 6 19.57 12.52 2.54
N GLU A 7 20.39 12.07 3.50
CA GLU A 7 21.17 12.94 4.38
C GLU A 7 22.09 13.91 3.62
N ASN A 8 22.66 13.44 2.50
CA ASN A 8 23.52 14.27 1.63
C ASN A 8 22.75 15.04 0.53
N ILE A 9 21.44 14.87 0.45
CA ILE A 9 20.58 15.41 -0.64
C ILE A 9 19.62 16.46 -0.09
N LEU A 10 19.17 16.28 1.16
CA LEU A 10 18.24 17.17 1.84
C LEU A 10 18.96 17.98 2.90
N THR A 11 18.57 19.26 3.03
CA THR A 11 18.97 20.07 4.19
C THR A 11 18.33 19.53 5.47
N ALA A 12 18.86 19.91 6.63
CA ALA A 12 18.29 19.51 7.93
C ALA A 12 16.79 19.85 8.04
N LYS A 13 16.39 21.04 7.61
CA LYS A 13 14.98 21.48 7.59
C LYS A 13 14.10 20.61 6.68
N GLU A 14 14.60 20.25 5.51
CA GLU A 14 13.89 19.38 4.55
C GLU A 14 13.77 17.95 5.06
N SER A 15 14.82 17.45 5.72
CA SER A 15 14.82 16.13 6.34
C SER A 15 13.79 16.03 7.48
N ASP A 16 13.56 17.11 8.22
CA ASP A 16 12.54 17.15 9.29
C ASP A 16 11.12 17.17 8.73
N GLN A 17 10.91 17.80 7.57
CA GLN A 17 9.61 17.82 6.88
C GLN A 17 9.30 16.51 6.16
N LEU A 18 10.32 15.70 5.86
CA LEU A 18 10.13 14.44 5.15
C LEU A 18 9.34 13.45 6.00
N VAL A 19 8.15 13.09 5.52
CA VAL A 19 7.37 11.98 6.08
C VAL A 19 8.08 10.68 5.76
N SER A 20 8.72 10.09 6.77
CA SER A 20 9.50 8.84 6.60
C SER A 20 8.62 7.60 6.35
N ALA A 21 7.29 7.73 6.48
CA ALA A 21 6.35 6.66 6.27
C ALA A 21 5.96 6.56 4.79
N PHE A 22 6.05 5.37 4.26
CA PHE A 22 5.54 4.99 2.94
C PHE A 22 4.76 3.68 3.05
N ASP A 23 3.87 3.43 2.11
CA ASP A 23 3.19 2.15 1.97
C ASP A 23 3.96 1.29 0.97
N GLN A 24 4.29 0.06 1.36
CA GLN A 24 4.86 -0.94 0.47
C GLN A 24 3.80 -2.01 0.20
N ILE A 25 3.47 -2.21 -1.07
CA ILE A 25 2.50 -3.19 -1.53
C ILE A 25 3.21 -4.05 -2.57
N GLY A 26 3.57 -5.28 -2.19
CA GLY A 26 4.41 -6.13 -3.02
C GLY A 26 5.73 -5.43 -3.40
N ASP A 27 5.95 -5.23 -4.69
CA ASP A 27 7.12 -4.54 -5.26
C ASP A 27 6.88 -3.06 -5.59
N ILE A 28 5.76 -2.50 -5.12
CA ILE A 28 5.40 -1.09 -5.31
C ILE A 28 5.52 -0.33 -3.99
N ILE A 29 6.14 0.85 -4.05
CA ILE A 29 6.18 1.83 -2.96
C ILE A 29 5.28 3.00 -3.31
N ILE A 30 4.46 3.44 -2.35
CA ILE A 30 3.65 4.65 -2.46
C ILE A 30 4.06 5.60 -1.33
N VAL A 31 4.52 6.79 -1.71
CA VAL A 31 5.02 7.81 -0.77
C VAL A 31 4.22 9.10 -0.88
N ARG A 32 4.03 9.77 0.25
CA ARG A 32 3.55 11.15 0.31
C ARG A 32 4.73 12.09 0.47
N ILE A 33 4.76 13.12 -0.34
CA ILE A 33 5.83 14.12 -0.35
C ILE A 33 5.20 15.48 -0.06
N PRO A 34 5.68 16.22 0.95
CA PRO A 34 5.21 17.58 1.23
C PRO A 34 5.45 18.50 0.05
N ASP A 35 4.61 19.53 -0.12
CA ASP A 35 4.69 20.50 -1.23
C ASP A 35 6.07 21.16 -1.34
N SER A 36 6.70 21.45 -0.19
CA SER A 36 8.05 22.00 -0.11
C SER A 36 9.14 21.12 -0.73
N LEU A 37 8.87 19.80 -0.88
CA LEU A 37 9.83 18.81 -1.39
C LEU A 37 9.44 18.23 -2.75
N ILE A 38 8.35 18.70 -3.37
CA ILE A 38 7.85 18.18 -4.67
C ILE A 38 8.92 18.30 -5.76
N SER A 39 9.70 19.39 -5.78
CA SER A 39 10.79 19.56 -6.74
C SER A 39 11.86 18.47 -6.64
N LYS A 40 11.99 17.82 -5.49
CA LYS A 40 12.94 16.72 -5.20
C LYS A 40 12.31 15.32 -5.32
N LYS A 41 11.06 15.19 -5.74
CA LYS A 41 10.32 13.90 -5.76
C LYS A 41 11.06 12.79 -6.51
N LYS A 42 11.70 13.09 -7.65
CA LYS A 42 12.44 12.08 -8.42
C LYS A 42 13.69 11.58 -7.69
N ILE A 43 14.36 12.45 -6.95
CA ILE A 43 15.54 12.07 -6.15
C ILE A 43 15.11 11.21 -4.96
N ILE A 44 14.02 11.61 -4.28
CA ILE A 44 13.41 10.82 -3.19
C ILE A 44 12.99 9.43 -3.70
N GLY A 45 12.35 9.37 -4.87
CA GLY A 45 11.94 8.12 -5.50
C GLY A 45 13.12 7.20 -5.81
N LYS A 46 14.21 7.70 -6.37
CA LYS A 46 15.43 6.93 -6.63
C LYS A 46 16.04 6.38 -5.34
N ALA A 47 16.15 7.21 -4.31
CA ALA A 47 16.69 6.78 -3.02
C ALA A 47 15.84 5.68 -2.35
N LEU A 48 14.51 5.73 -2.50
CA LEU A 48 13.60 4.67 -2.04
C LEU A 48 13.83 3.37 -2.81
N LEU A 49 13.94 3.45 -4.14
CA LEU A 49 14.16 2.30 -5.01
C LEU A 49 15.49 1.59 -4.70
N GLU A 50 16.55 2.35 -4.41
CA GLU A 50 17.87 1.82 -4.03
C GLU A 50 17.85 1.15 -2.65
N GLN A 51 17.07 1.68 -1.71
CA GLN A 51 17.02 1.17 -0.33
C GLN A 51 16.13 -0.04 -0.15
N VAL A 52 15.00 -0.10 -0.85
CA VAL A 52 14.04 -1.18 -0.76
C VAL A 52 14.27 -2.16 -1.90
N LYS A 53 15.17 -3.12 -1.71
CA LYS A 53 15.66 -4.03 -2.76
C LYS A 53 14.57 -4.78 -3.53
N ILE A 54 13.41 -5.02 -2.94
CA ILE A 54 12.30 -5.70 -3.60
C ILE A 54 11.40 -4.75 -4.39
N ALA A 55 11.58 -3.43 -4.24
CA ALA A 55 10.78 -2.44 -4.94
C ALA A 55 11.22 -2.32 -6.40
N ASN A 56 10.26 -2.35 -7.31
CA ASN A 56 10.44 -2.13 -8.74
C ASN A 56 9.81 -0.81 -9.21
N SER A 57 8.90 -0.25 -8.42
CA SER A 57 8.17 0.98 -8.74
C SER A 57 8.01 1.85 -7.50
N VAL A 58 8.18 3.16 -7.66
CA VAL A 58 7.92 4.14 -6.62
C VAL A 58 6.98 5.20 -7.18
N PHE A 59 5.82 5.32 -6.54
CA PHE A 59 4.79 6.30 -6.88
C PHE A 59 4.65 7.36 -5.80
N TYR A 60 4.47 8.60 -6.24
CA TYR A 60 4.04 9.70 -5.41
C TYR A 60 2.51 9.77 -5.40
N GLN A 61 1.92 9.79 -4.23
CA GLN A 61 0.49 10.03 -4.09
C GLN A 61 0.22 11.52 -4.19
N SER A 62 -0.32 11.97 -5.34
CA SER A 62 -0.55 13.39 -5.66
C SER A 62 -1.90 13.91 -5.17
N SER A 63 -2.86 13.03 -4.85
CA SER A 63 -4.16 13.42 -4.28
C SER A 63 -4.44 12.66 -2.98
N PRO A 64 -5.32 13.19 -2.11
CA PRO A 64 -5.97 12.38 -1.08
C PRO A 64 -6.69 11.18 -1.69
N VAL A 65 -7.11 10.26 -0.84
CA VAL A 65 -8.02 9.17 -1.26
C VAL A 65 -9.41 9.76 -1.44
N GLU A 66 -9.95 9.72 -2.65
CA GLU A 66 -11.20 10.38 -3.02
C GLU A 66 -12.14 9.44 -3.80
N GLY A 67 -13.41 9.87 -3.90
CA GLY A 67 -14.46 9.18 -4.64
C GLY A 67 -15.00 7.93 -3.97
N ASP A 68 -16.04 7.35 -4.59
CA ASP A 68 -16.77 6.18 -4.08
C ASP A 68 -15.89 4.93 -3.97
N PHE A 69 -14.92 4.78 -4.86
CA PHE A 69 -13.97 3.67 -4.86
C PHE A 69 -12.71 3.93 -4.01
N ARG A 70 -12.62 5.09 -3.35
CA ARG A 70 -11.49 5.49 -2.51
C ARG A 70 -10.14 5.30 -3.20
N THR A 71 -10.07 5.64 -4.47
CA THR A 71 -8.85 5.61 -5.26
C THR A 71 -7.97 6.83 -5.01
N ARG A 72 -6.74 6.79 -5.45
CA ARG A 72 -5.75 7.87 -5.31
C ARG A 72 -5.05 8.10 -6.63
N SER A 73 -4.72 9.35 -6.92
CA SER A 73 -3.91 9.66 -8.07
C SER A 73 -2.44 9.36 -7.75
N LEU A 74 -1.82 8.58 -8.61
CA LEU A 74 -0.43 8.14 -8.46
C LEU A 74 0.42 8.69 -9.61
N GLU A 75 1.57 9.24 -9.29
CA GLU A 75 2.57 9.65 -10.27
C GLU A 75 3.82 8.80 -10.11
N LEU A 76 4.29 8.17 -11.18
CA LEU A 76 5.56 7.45 -11.17
C LEU A 76 6.73 8.42 -10.97
N ILE A 77 7.53 8.19 -9.94
CA ILE A 77 8.71 9.03 -9.64
C ILE A 77 10.03 8.27 -9.75
N ALA A 78 10.00 6.91 -9.71
CA ALA A 78 11.18 6.07 -10.00
C ALA A 78 10.75 4.64 -10.34
N GLY A 79 11.57 3.93 -11.12
CA GLY A 79 11.36 2.53 -11.47
C GLY A 79 10.41 2.32 -12.64
N ASN A 80 9.69 1.20 -12.63
CA ASN A 80 8.80 0.75 -13.71
C ASN A 80 7.41 1.36 -13.57
N ASN A 81 6.79 1.71 -14.68
CA ASN A 81 5.39 2.18 -14.71
C ASN A 81 4.42 0.99 -14.67
N LYS A 82 4.36 0.31 -13.51
CA LYS A 82 3.49 -0.84 -13.28
C LYS A 82 2.71 -0.62 -11.99
N THR A 83 1.38 -0.59 -12.08
CA THR A 83 0.47 -0.38 -10.95
C THR A 83 -0.06 -1.67 -10.34
N GLU A 84 0.07 -2.80 -11.06
CA GLU A 84 -0.33 -4.11 -10.59
C GLU A 84 0.83 -4.84 -9.92
N THR A 85 0.58 -5.44 -8.74
CA THR A 85 1.58 -6.19 -8.00
C THR A 85 0.97 -7.37 -7.27
N GLU A 86 1.80 -8.39 -6.97
CA GLU A 86 1.45 -9.47 -6.07
C GLU A 86 1.73 -9.05 -4.62
N TYR A 87 0.70 -9.07 -3.80
CA TYR A 87 0.78 -8.85 -2.36
C TYR A 87 0.53 -10.15 -1.60
N LYS A 88 1.36 -10.42 -0.58
CA LYS A 88 1.25 -11.62 0.26
C LYS A 88 0.94 -11.24 1.70
N GLU A 89 -0.09 -11.85 2.25
CA GLU A 89 -0.49 -11.67 3.64
C GLU A 89 -1.15 -12.95 4.17
N ASN A 90 -0.79 -13.38 5.39
CA ASN A 90 -1.37 -14.54 6.07
C ASN A 90 -1.46 -15.80 5.17
N ASN A 91 -0.40 -16.08 4.42
CA ASN A 91 -0.34 -17.17 3.43
C ASN A 91 -1.35 -17.08 2.29
N CYS A 92 -1.99 -15.94 2.08
CA CYS A 92 -2.78 -15.63 0.89
C CYS A 92 -1.96 -14.80 -0.09
N ARG A 93 -2.28 -14.93 -1.38
CA ARG A 93 -1.65 -14.15 -2.46
C ARG A 93 -2.75 -13.37 -3.17
N PHE A 94 -2.51 -12.09 -3.39
CA PHE A 94 -3.45 -11.17 -4.01
C PHE A 94 -2.78 -10.43 -5.14
N ILE A 95 -3.44 -10.33 -6.28
CA ILE A 95 -3.04 -9.40 -7.34
C ILE A 95 -3.79 -8.10 -7.10
N VAL A 96 -3.06 -7.02 -6.89
CA VAL A 96 -3.61 -5.70 -6.54
C VAL A 96 -3.13 -4.67 -7.54
N ASP A 97 -4.07 -3.98 -8.20
CA ASP A 97 -3.79 -2.76 -8.94
C ASP A 97 -3.98 -1.57 -7.98
N VAL A 98 -2.87 -0.96 -7.57
CA VAL A 98 -2.85 0.09 -6.53
C VAL A 98 -3.48 1.42 -6.98
N GLU A 99 -3.72 1.58 -8.27
CA GLU A 99 -4.39 2.75 -8.85
C GLU A 99 -5.91 2.55 -8.95
N LYS A 100 -6.35 1.31 -9.27
CA LYS A 100 -7.77 1.00 -9.51
C LYS A 100 -8.51 0.54 -8.27
N ALA A 101 -7.81 0.03 -7.26
CA ALA A 101 -8.42 -0.50 -6.06
C ALA A 101 -7.87 0.16 -4.78
N PHE A 102 -8.77 0.46 -3.84
CA PHE A 102 -8.32 0.83 -2.49
C PHE A 102 -7.67 -0.37 -1.82
N PHE A 103 -6.44 -0.20 -1.41
CA PHE A 103 -5.69 -1.19 -0.66
C PHE A 103 -4.82 -0.52 0.40
N SER A 104 -4.79 -1.09 1.62
CA SER A 104 -3.88 -0.64 2.68
C SER A 104 -3.26 -1.84 3.41
N PRO A 105 -1.94 -1.99 3.38
CA PRO A 105 -1.26 -3.03 4.15
C PRO A 105 -1.40 -2.84 5.67
N ARG A 106 -1.71 -1.61 6.13
CA ARG A 106 -1.87 -1.27 7.55
C ARG A 106 -3.08 -1.93 8.20
N LEU A 107 -4.03 -2.44 7.40
CA LEU A 107 -5.22 -3.15 7.87
C LEU A 107 -5.00 -4.65 8.11
N SER A 108 -3.77 -5.14 7.99
CA SER A 108 -3.44 -6.57 8.15
C SER A 108 -3.91 -7.13 9.51
N THR A 109 -3.60 -6.44 10.60
CA THR A 109 -4.01 -6.84 11.94
C THR A 109 -5.53 -6.86 12.10
N GLU A 110 -6.24 -5.89 11.50
CA GLU A 110 -7.70 -5.84 11.55
C GLU A 110 -8.33 -6.96 10.74
N ARG A 111 -7.79 -7.28 9.58
CA ARG A 111 -8.23 -8.42 8.78
C ARG A 111 -8.07 -9.73 9.55
N GLU A 112 -6.94 -9.90 10.23
CA GLU A 112 -6.70 -11.06 11.06
C GLU A 112 -7.67 -11.12 12.25
N ARG A 113 -7.90 -10.00 12.93
CA ARG A 113 -8.86 -9.89 14.03
C ARG A 113 -10.27 -10.33 13.61
N ILE A 114 -10.76 -9.80 12.49
CA ILE A 114 -12.10 -10.15 11.96
C ILE A 114 -12.16 -11.63 11.60
N SER A 115 -11.16 -12.17 10.91
CA SER A 115 -11.14 -13.58 10.53
C SER A 115 -11.14 -14.54 11.74
N ASN A 116 -10.65 -14.09 12.90
CA ASN A 116 -10.65 -14.87 14.15
C ASN A 116 -11.99 -14.81 14.90
N LEU A 117 -12.88 -13.88 14.57
CA LEU A 117 -14.22 -13.78 15.19
C LEU A 117 -15.24 -14.68 14.51
N VAL A 118 -14.97 -15.13 13.29
CA VAL A 118 -15.89 -15.95 12.50
C VAL A 118 -15.69 -17.43 12.84
N ASN A 119 -16.79 -18.15 12.99
CA ASN A 119 -16.80 -19.59 13.27
C ASN A 119 -17.18 -20.41 12.03
N ASP A 120 -16.86 -21.70 12.06
CA ASP A 120 -17.26 -22.63 11.00
C ASP A 120 -18.79 -22.69 10.86
N GLY A 121 -19.25 -22.71 9.63
CA GLY A 121 -20.67 -22.79 9.28
C GLY A 121 -21.42 -21.45 9.30
N GLU A 122 -20.76 -20.35 9.69
CA GLU A 122 -21.39 -19.04 9.66
C GLU A 122 -21.57 -18.51 8.22
N VAL A 123 -22.62 -17.71 8.02
CA VAL A 123 -22.85 -16.96 6.80
C VAL A 123 -22.26 -15.57 6.97
N VAL A 124 -21.25 -15.25 6.15
CA VAL A 124 -20.56 -13.97 6.21
C VAL A 124 -20.91 -13.13 4.99
N VAL A 125 -21.40 -11.91 5.22
CA VAL A 125 -21.71 -10.93 4.17
C VAL A 125 -20.67 -9.83 4.24
N ASN A 126 -19.89 -9.66 3.17
CA ASN A 126 -18.93 -8.57 3.03
C ASN A 126 -19.49 -7.50 2.09
N MET A 127 -20.11 -6.46 2.66
CA MET A 127 -20.74 -5.37 1.88
C MET A 127 -19.73 -4.46 1.15
N PHE A 128 -18.47 -4.49 1.52
CA PHE A 128 -17.42 -3.63 0.96
C PHE A 128 -16.21 -4.48 0.56
N GLY A 129 -16.42 -5.47 -0.31
CA GLY A 129 -15.44 -6.51 -0.63
C GLY A 129 -14.08 -5.99 -1.12
N GLY A 130 -14.06 -4.92 -1.93
CA GLY A 130 -12.83 -4.39 -2.52
C GLY A 130 -12.06 -5.48 -3.27
N VAL A 131 -10.77 -5.65 -2.94
CA VAL A 131 -9.93 -6.75 -3.49
C VAL A 131 -10.16 -8.11 -2.81
N GLY A 132 -11.19 -8.24 -1.99
CA GLY A 132 -11.61 -9.51 -1.37
C GLY A 132 -10.78 -9.96 -0.17
N MET A 133 -9.92 -9.15 0.39
CA MET A 133 -8.96 -9.59 1.41
C MET A 133 -9.60 -10.09 2.71
N PHE A 134 -10.63 -9.43 3.21
CA PHE A 134 -11.36 -9.90 4.39
C PHE A 134 -12.03 -11.25 4.11
N SER A 135 -12.72 -11.36 2.98
CA SER A 135 -13.43 -12.59 2.59
C SER A 135 -12.48 -13.78 2.41
N LEU A 136 -11.40 -13.57 1.63
CA LEU A 136 -10.45 -14.64 1.34
C LEU A 136 -9.70 -15.11 2.58
N LEU A 137 -9.31 -14.19 3.46
CA LEU A 137 -8.62 -14.55 4.69
C LEU A 137 -9.54 -15.32 5.64
N THR A 138 -10.81 -14.90 5.77
CA THR A 138 -11.80 -15.59 6.58
C THR A 138 -12.13 -16.96 6.02
N ALA A 139 -12.36 -17.09 4.71
CA ALA A 139 -12.62 -18.35 4.05
C ALA A 139 -11.45 -19.34 4.10
N LYS A 140 -10.24 -18.84 4.19
CA LYS A 140 -9.05 -19.70 4.34
C LYS A 140 -8.94 -20.32 5.74
N LYS A 141 -9.40 -19.59 6.75
CA LYS A 141 -9.34 -20.05 8.16
C LYS A 141 -10.54 -20.90 8.55
N ASN A 142 -11.70 -20.63 7.99
CA ASN A 142 -12.97 -21.15 8.45
C ASN A 142 -13.81 -21.68 7.27
N HIS A 143 -14.61 -22.71 7.50
CA HIS A 143 -15.58 -23.21 6.53
C HIS A 143 -16.84 -22.33 6.57
N VAL A 144 -16.89 -21.28 5.79
CA VAL A 144 -17.97 -20.28 5.76
C VAL A 144 -18.57 -20.13 4.37
N LEU A 145 -19.82 -19.67 4.32
CA LEU A 145 -20.48 -19.23 3.10
C LEU A 145 -20.29 -17.71 2.96
N PHE A 146 -19.75 -17.27 1.83
CA PHE A 146 -19.62 -15.86 1.51
C PHE A 146 -20.66 -15.41 0.49
N THR A 147 -21.22 -14.23 0.76
CA THR A 147 -21.94 -13.41 -0.22
C THR A 147 -21.18 -12.09 -0.35
N ILE A 148 -20.85 -11.72 -1.56
CA ILE A 148 -20.19 -10.46 -1.90
C ILE A 148 -21.22 -9.54 -2.54
#